data_c4fa096b0a3e39c19ba8fe43723197da
#
_entry.id   c4fa096b0a3e39c19ba8fe43723197da
#
_cell.length_a   1.000
_cell.length_b   1.000
_cell.length_c   1.000
_cell.angle_alpha   90.00
_cell.angle_beta   90.00
_cell.angle_gamma   90.00
#
_symmetry.space_group_name_H-M   'P 1'
#
loop_
_entity.id
_entity.type
_entity.pdbx_description
1 polymer ?
#
loop_
_entity_poly.entity_id
_entity_poly.type
_entity_poly.pdbx_seq_one_letter_code
_entity_poly.pdbx_strand_id
1 'polypeptide(L)'
;ADHFIVLKGFRAGEPLLFTAWQKWLLRALFERDDETMRLRYRRALIGLPRKQGKSLMLSAVAVYGLITGESGAEVYVVAGDRQQARIIFGEAKQQIQMSSVLSQECKVYRDAIEMPRFGSVLRVLSSEFKGQAGLNPSLVLFDELWNQGTPDLYDQMTLGSGARIEPLTVSITTAGYDLDTVAGHLYQYGKRCAAGEVDDRSFGFWWWEAPAECAPNDEKAWRVANPNLSEKLLDITDMRTAVQQTDESAFRRWRLNQWVRSQESWLPAGAWEQCADERPLRDDLPVWVGIDMALKHDSIAVVIAQPQDDLVVTRAHIWQPQDEGVDVAGVERHLRSLHQQYQVREFVYDPAYFQRSAEALADDGLPMVEFPQSAARMIPACGHAYELIVNGTVTHDGSPTYTDQVLSAAQRMTDTGWRLSKGKSKRKIDACIALVMALDRATSRQETASSAPMIVQVWN
;
A
#
# COMPACT_ATOMS: atom_id res chain seq x y z
N ALA A 1 -10.65 -6.66 33.67
CA ALA A 1 -9.40 -5.90 33.89
C ALA A 1 -8.62 -6.43 35.09
N ASP A 2 -9.32 -6.90 36.14
CA ASP A 2 -8.70 -7.31 37.41
C ASP A 2 -7.82 -8.56 37.31
N HIS A 3 -7.84 -9.24 36.18
CA HIS A 3 -7.05 -10.44 35.90
C HIS A 3 -5.84 -10.19 34.99
N PHE A 4 -5.64 -8.96 34.52
CA PHE A 4 -4.54 -8.64 33.62
C PHE A 4 -3.49 -7.79 34.33
N ILE A 5 -2.22 -8.03 33.95
CA ILE A 5 -1.08 -7.30 34.48
C ILE A 5 -0.26 -6.69 33.36
N VAL A 6 0.53 -5.70 33.67
CA VAL A 6 1.53 -5.14 32.76
C VAL A 6 2.66 -6.15 32.60
N LEU A 7 2.86 -6.65 31.38
CA LEU A 7 3.82 -7.73 31.10
C LEU A 7 5.27 -7.26 30.90
N LYS A 8 5.46 -5.99 30.49
CA LYS A 8 6.78 -5.45 30.09
C LYS A 8 6.96 -4.01 30.56
N GLY A 9 8.20 -3.60 30.73
CA GLY A 9 8.58 -2.24 31.09
C GLY A 9 8.68 -2.01 32.58
N PHE A 10 8.85 -0.75 33.00
CA PHE A 10 9.09 -0.37 34.39
C PHE A 10 7.91 -0.66 35.34
N ARG A 11 6.71 -0.84 34.77
CA ARG A 11 5.49 -1.21 35.51
C ARG A 11 5.14 -2.70 35.42
N ALA A 12 6.06 -3.54 34.95
CA ALA A 12 5.82 -4.98 34.84
C ALA A 12 5.41 -5.60 36.21
N GLY A 13 4.35 -6.41 36.20
CA GLY A 13 3.76 -7.01 37.40
C GLY A 13 2.64 -6.19 38.07
N GLU A 14 2.48 -4.91 37.71
CA GLU A 14 1.35 -4.12 38.19
C GLU A 14 0.05 -4.49 37.49
N PRO A 15 -1.12 -4.28 38.13
CA PRO A 15 -2.41 -4.46 37.43
C PRO A 15 -2.51 -3.62 36.17
N LEU A 16 -3.02 -4.21 35.08
CA LEU A 16 -3.25 -3.51 33.83
C LEU A 16 -4.44 -2.58 33.96
N LEU A 17 -4.17 -1.29 34.00
CA LEU A 17 -5.19 -0.25 34.03
C LEU A 17 -5.27 0.45 32.67
N PHE A 18 -6.37 0.20 31.96
CA PHE A 18 -6.65 0.96 30.74
C PHE A 18 -6.88 2.44 31.06
N THR A 19 -6.37 3.31 30.20
CA THR A 19 -6.60 4.76 30.26
C THR A 19 -8.08 5.12 29.99
N ALA A 20 -8.44 6.39 30.18
CA ALA A 20 -9.81 6.85 29.99
C ALA A 20 -10.28 6.60 28.54
N TRP A 21 -9.45 6.95 27.55
CA TRP A 21 -9.79 6.79 26.13
C TRP A 21 -9.83 5.31 25.70
N GLN A 22 -8.96 4.46 26.25
CA GLN A 22 -8.99 3.01 25.97
C GLN A 22 -10.25 2.36 26.53
N LYS A 23 -10.65 2.71 27.76
CA LYS A 23 -11.90 2.25 28.36
C LYS A 23 -13.11 2.70 27.55
N TRP A 24 -13.11 3.95 27.09
CA TRP A 24 -14.16 4.49 26.23
C TRP A 24 -14.24 3.69 24.91
N LEU A 25 -13.10 3.48 24.22
CA LEU A 25 -13.04 2.73 22.96
C LEU A 25 -13.53 1.29 23.13
N LEU A 26 -13.08 0.60 24.19
CA LEU A 26 -13.51 -0.77 24.45
C LEU A 26 -15.01 -0.84 24.77
N ARG A 27 -15.57 0.12 25.49
CA ARG A 27 -17.02 0.20 25.73
C ARG A 27 -17.78 0.44 24.43
N ALA A 28 -17.32 1.37 23.60
CA ALA A 28 -17.92 1.66 22.31
C ALA A 28 -17.86 0.43 21.39
N LEU A 29 -16.73 -0.29 21.35
CA LEU A 29 -16.55 -1.49 20.52
C LEU A 29 -17.55 -2.60 20.85
N PHE A 30 -17.89 -2.76 22.13
CA PHE A 30 -18.84 -3.77 22.63
C PHE A 30 -20.22 -3.19 22.95
N GLU A 31 -20.53 -2.01 22.39
CA GLU A 31 -21.87 -1.42 22.51
C GLU A 31 -22.93 -2.37 21.94
N ARG A 32 -24.05 -2.47 22.65
CA ARG A 32 -25.19 -3.26 22.21
C ARG A 32 -26.28 -2.35 21.68
N ASP A 33 -26.96 -2.83 20.67
CA ASP A 33 -28.14 -2.17 20.14
C ASP A 33 -29.32 -2.36 21.13
N ASP A 34 -30.00 -1.28 21.46
CA ASP A 34 -31.02 -1.26 22.51
C ASP A 34 -32.27 -2.11 22.19
N GLU A 35 -32.56 -2.31 20.90
CA GLU A 35 -33.74 -3.08 20.47
C GLU A 35 -33.45 -4.59 20.41
N THR A 36 -32.29 -4.93 19.82
CA THR A 36 -31.92 -6.32 19.56
C THR A 36 -31.09 -6.95 20.69
N MET A 37 -30.51 -6.13 21.55
CA MET A 37 -29.53 -6.51 22.59
C MET A 37 -28.26 -7.18 22.02
N ARG A 38 -28.06 -7.13 20.68
CA ARG A 38 -26.91 -7.69 20.01
C ARG A 38 -25.80 -6.64 19.89
N LEU A 39 -24.57 -7.11 19.63
CA LEU A 39 -23.47 -6.20 19.31
C LEU A 39 -23.85 -5.29 18.15
N ARG A 40 -23.70 -3.99 18.37
CA ARG A 40 -24.00 -2.96 17.37
C ARG A 40 -23.12 -3.10 16.13
N TYR A 41 -21.83 -3.34 16.34
CA TYR A 41 -20.87 -3.40 15.26
C TYR A 41 -20.59 -4.84 14.83
N ARG A 42 -20.51 -5.04 13.52
CA ARG A 42 -20.08 -6.28 12.87
C ARG A 42 -18.63 -6.19 12.41
N ARG A 43 -18.20 -4.99 12.05
CA ARG A 43 -16.85 -4.67 11.64
C ARG A 43 -16.43 -3.39 12.32
N ALA A 44 -15.17 -3.30 12.70
CA ALA A 44 -14.58 -2.11 13.31
C ALA A 44 -13.19 -1.85 12.73
N LEU A 45 -12.93 -0.58 12.38
CA LEU A 45 -11.60 -0.11 12.02
C LEU A 45 -11.12 0.90 13.06
N ILE A 46 -9.98 0.60 13.67
CA ILE A 46 -9.33 1.44 14.67
C ILE A 46 -7.97 1.87 14.15
N GLY A 47 -7.81 3.16 13.88
CA GLY A 47 -6.56 3.76 13.42
C GLY A 47 -5.84 4.52 14.52
N LEU A 48 -4.63 4.11 14.85
CA LEU A 48 -3.82 4.69 15.92
C LEU A 48 -2.34 4.77 15.52
N PRO A 49 -1.62 5.83 15.86
CA PRO A 49 -0.17 5.88 15.71
C PRO A 49 0.56 4.74 16.45
N ARG A 50 1.85 4.63 16.25
CA ARG A 50 2.68 3.74 17.07
C ARG A 50 2.70 4.19 18.53
N LYS A 51 2.96 3.25 19.46
CA LYS A 51 3.09 3.47 20.92
C LYS A 51 1.77 3.84 21.64
N GLN A 52 0.62 3.52 21.06
CA GLN A 52 -0.70 3.73 21.69
C GLN A 52 -1.23 2.47 22.42
N GLY A 53 -0.45 1.39 22.50
CA GLY A 53 -0.86 0.17 23.22
C GLY A 53 -1.79 -0.74 22.42
N LYS A 54 -1.76 -0.69 21.08
CA LYS A 54 -2.62 -1.48 20.17
C LYS A 54 -2.60 -2.97 20.49
N SER A 55 -1.43 -3.59 20.51
CA SER A 55 -1.28 -5.03 20.71
C SER A 55 -1.80 -5.48 22.07
N LEU A 56 -1.57 -4.68 23.12
CA LEU A 56 -2.07 -4.96 24.46
C LEU A 56 -3.61 -4.90 24.52
N MET A 57 -4.22 -3.91 23.86
CA MET A 57 -5.69 -3.86 23.77
C MET A 57 -6.25 -5.06 22.99
N LEU A 58 -5.64 -5.42 21.85
CA LEU A 58 -6.07 -6.59 21.10
C LEU A 58 -5.90 -7.89 21.87
N SER A 59 -4.83 -8.07 22.64
CA SER A 59 -4.65 -9.25 23.47
C SER A 59 -5.74 -9.37 24.55
N ALA A 60 -6.14 -8.25 25.16
CA ALA A 60 -7.24 -8.22 26.12
C ALA A 60 -8.59 -8.52 25.45
N VAL A 61 -8.84 -7.99 24.26
CA VAL A 61 -10.05 -8.27 23.46
C VAL A 61 -10.09 -9.75 23.05
N ALA A 62 -8.94 -10.34 22.67
CA ALA A 62 -8.83 -11.76 22.33
C ALA A 62 -9.23 -12.67 23.52
N VAL A 63 -8.66 -12.39 24.69
CA VAL A 63 -8.99 -13.14 25.93
C VAL A 63 -10.45 -12.90 26.34
N TYR A 64 -10.94 -11.68 26.20
CA TYR A 64 -12.35 -11.37 26.48
C TYR A 64 -13.27 -12.20 25.57
N GLY A 65 -13.03 -12.21 24.24
CA GLY A 65 -13.81 -13.00 23.30
C GLY A 65 -13.77 -14.51 23.55
N LEU A 66 -12.60 -15.03 23.99
CA LEU A 66 -12.47 -16.46 24.37
C LEU A 66 -13.33 -16.82 25.57
N ILE A 67 -13.43 -15.93 26.57
CA ILE A 67 -14.07 -16.21 27.87
C ILE A 67 -15.57 -15.91 27.83
N THR A 68 -15.98 -14.83 27.18
CA THR A 68 -17.35 -14.31 27.19
C THR A 68 -18.12 -14.59 25.91
N GLY A 69 -17.48 -15.18 24.90
CA GLY A 69 -18.11 -15.58 23.66
C GLY A 69 -19.14 -16.67 23.85
N GLU A 70 -19.93 -16.94 22.84
CA GLU A 70 -20.86 -18.07 22.81
C GLU A 70 -20.13 -19.42 22.95
N SER A 71 -20.82 -20.48 23.37
CA SER A 71 -20.25 -21.84 23.40
C SER A 71 -19.73 -22.21 22.00
N GLY A 72 -18.51 -22.75 21.95
CA GLY A 72 -17.82 -23.03 20.70
C GLY A 72 -17.32 -21.79 19.99
N ALA A 73 -17.03 -20.68 20.71
CA ALA A 73 -16.48 -19.47 20.13
C ALA A 73 -15.12 -19.74 19.48
N GLU A 74 -14.96 -19.26 18.26
CA GLU A 74 -13.71 -19.27 17.53
C GLU A 74 -13.16 -17.84 17.43
N VAL A 75 -12.07 -17.59 18.15
CA VAL A 75 -11.36 -16.30 18.16
C VAL A 75 -10.08 -16.42 17.34
N TYR A 76 -9.88 -15.52 16.40
CA TYR A 76 -8.70 -15.52 15.54
C TYR A 76 -7.91 -14.22 15.65
N VAL A 77 -6.61 -14.35 15.87
CA VAL A 77 -5.66 -13.25 15.74
C VAL A 77 -4.94 -13.38 14.42
N VAL A 78 -5.05 -12.36 13.58
CA VAL A 78 -4.57 -12.34 12.21
C VAL A 78 -3.60 -11.16 12.02
N ALA A 79 -2.45 -11.39 11.39
CA ALA A 79 -1.53 -10.35 10.99
C ALA A 79 -0.90 -10.69 9.63
N GLY A 80 -0.23 -9.72 9.01
CA GLY A 80 0.46 -9.88 7.72
C GLY A 80 1.51 -10.97 7.73
N ASP A 81 2.19 -11.18 8.87
CA ASP A 81 3.08 -12.30 9.10
C ASP A 81 2.77 -13.02 10.42
N ARG A 82 3.19 -14.29 10.50
CA ARG A 82 2.90 -15.16 11.64
C ARG A 82 3.63 -14.72 12.91
N GLN A 83 4.78 -14.08 12.81
CA GLN A 83 5.54 -13.62 13.99
C GLN A 83 4.81 -12.45 14.65
N GLN A 84 4.24 -11.56 13.85
CA GLN A 84 3.48 -10.41 14.34
C GLN A 84 2.19 -10.85 15.05
N ALA A 85 1.43 -11.77 14.44
CA ALA A 85 0.24 -12.35 15.10
C ALA A 85 0.59 -13.07 16.43
N ARG A 86 1.76 -13.69 16.52
CA ARG A 86 2.27 -14.31 17.74
C ARG A 86 2.60 -13.34 18.87
N ILE A 87 2.84 -12.06 18.59
CA ILE A 87 3.08 -11.05 19.64
C ILE A 87 1.81 -10.90 20.48
N ILE A 88 0.67 -10.67 19.83
CA ILE A 88 -0.63 -10.52 20.51
C ILE A 88 -1.03 -11.82 21.20
N PHE A 89 -0.90 -12.93 20.50
CA PHE A 89 -1.17 -14.25 21.07
C PHE A 89 -0.27 -14.55 22.28
N GLY A 90 1.02 -14.20 22.22
CA GLY A 90 1.97 -14.36 23.32
C GLY A 90 1.59 -13.52 24.54
N GLU A 91 1.13 -12.28 24.32
CA GLU A 91 0.61 -11.43 25.40
C GLU A 91 -0.67 -12.04 26.01
N ALA A 92 -1.62 -12.49 25.18
CA ALA A 92 -2.83 -13.18 25.65
C ALA A 92 -2.50 -14.45 26.46
N LYS A 93 -1.56 -15.25 25.97
CA LYS A 93 -1.05 -16.45 26.63
C LYS A 93 -0.46 -16.13 28.01
N GLN A 94 0.42 -15.12 28.09
CA GLN A 94 1.00 -14.72 29.37
C GLN A 94 -0.05 -14.22 30.36
N GLN A 95 -1.02 -13.42 29.89
CA GLN A 95 -2.13 -12.95 30.74
C GLN A 95 -2.91 -14.11 31.35
N ILE A 96 -3.23 -15.12 30.56
CA ILE A 96 -3.94 -16.30 31.03
C ILE A 96 -3.09 -17.09 32.03
N GLN A 97 -1.81 -17.34 31.73
CA GLN A 97 -0.91 -18.11 32.58
C GLN A 97 -0.65 -17.44 33.94
N MET A 98 -0.66 -16.11 33.99
CA MET A 98 -0.43 -15.33 35.22
C MET A 98 -1.70 -15.12 36.06
N SER A 99 -2.87 -15.37 35.49
CA SER A 99 -4.13 -15.32 36.22
C SER A 99 -4.43 -16.68 36.88
N SER A 100 -4.54 -16.72 38.23
CA SER A 100 -4.87 -17.95 38.97
C SER A 100 -6.22 -18.55 38.58
N VAL A 101 -7.16 -17.73 38.14
CA VAL A 101 -8.49 -18.15 37.69
C VAL A 101 -8.41 -18.67 36.24
N LEU A 102 -7.84 -17.88 35.31
CA LEU A 102 -7.86 -18.23 33.90
C LEU A 102 -6.96 -19.43 33.58
N SER A 103 -5.85 -19.58 34.30
CA SER A 103 -4.93 -20.72 34.11
C SER A 103 -5.56 -22.08 34.46
N GLN A 104 -6.58 -22.09 35.29
CA GLN A 104 -7.33 -23.33 35.64
C GLN A 104 -8.39 -23.68 34.59
N GLU A 105 -8.96 -22.66 33.91
CA GLU A 105 -10.05 -22.84 32.94
C GLU A 105 -9.54 -23.04 31.51
N CYS A 106 -8.29 -22.60 31.19
CA CYS A 106 -7.76 -22.62 29.87
C CYS A 106 -6.58 -23.59 29.69
N LYS A 107 -6.56 -24.30 28.56
CA LYS A 107 -5.43 -25.10 28.11
C LYS A 107 -4.63 -24.32 27.09
N VAL A 108 -3.36 -24.12 27.36
CA VAL A 108 -2.46 -23.27 26.56
C VAL A 108 -1.52 -24.15 25.74
N TYR A 109 -1.60 -24.05 24.42
CA TYR A 109 -0.73 -24.72 23.46
C TYR A 109 0.24 -23.73 22.78
N ARG A 110 0.98 -24.22 21.80
CA ARG A 110 1.95 -23.40 21.06
C ARG A 110 1.28 -22.28 20.25
N ASP A 111 0.22 -22.59 19.50
CA ASP A 111 -0.45 -21.70 18.56
C ASP A 111 -1.99 -21.66 18.81
N ALA A 112 -2.45 -22.17 19.93
CA ALA A 112 -3.84 -22.17 20.34
C ALA A 112 -4.01 -22.07 21.87
N ILE A 113 -5.10 -21.48 22.31
CA ILE A 113 -5.58 -21.50 23.67
C ILE A 113 -7.01 -22.00 23.63
N GLU A 114 -7.31 -23.05 24.39
CA GLU A 114 -8.63 -23.64 24.46
C GLU A 114 -9.26 -23.39 25.80
N MET A 115 -10.56 -23.19 25.81
CA MET A 115 -11.40 -23.18 27.02
C MET A 115 -12.36 -24.38 26.96
N PRO A 116 -11.94 -25.56 27.48
CA PRO A 116 -12.66 -26.83 27.27
C PRO A 116 -14.10 -26.82 27.76
N ARG A 117 -14.35 -26.08 28.84
CA ARG A 117 -15.68 -25.97 29.44
C ARG A 117 -16.73 -25.48 28.45
N PHE A 118 -16.38 -24.60 27.54
CA PHE A 118 -17.27 -24.02 26.54
C PHE A 118 -16.95 -24.47 25.11
N GLY A 119 -15.91 -25.26 24.90
CA GLY A 119 -15.43 -25.67 23.58
C GLY A 119 -14.88 -24.52 22.76
N SER A 120 -14.54 -23.40 23.41
CA SER A 120 -14.05 -22.18 22.75
C SER A 120 -12.54 -22.24 22.48
N VAL A 121 -12.09 -21.59 21.42
CA VAL A 121 -10.67 -21.59 21.04
C VAL A 121 -10.20 -20.21 20.55
N LEU A 122 -8.98 -19.83 20.93
CA LEU A 122 -8.22 -18.70 20.39
C LEU A 122 -7.05 -19.23 19.57
N ARG A 123 -6.91 -18.84 18.31
CA ARG A 123 -5.86 -19.29 17.39
C ARG A 123 -5.18 -18.13 16.66
N VAL A 124 -3.94 -18.38 16.24
CA VAL A 124 -3.17 -17.49 15.37
C VAL A 124 -3.30 -17.92 13.92
N LEU A 125 -3.59 -16.98 13.04
CA LEU A 125 -3.56 -17.15 11.59
C LEU A 125 -2.61 -16.15 10.93
N SER A 126 -2.06 -16.50 9.76
CA SER A 126 -1.24 -15.60 8.94
C SER A 126 -1.67 -15.67 7.49
N SER A 127 -1.20 -14.71 6.68
CA SER A 127 -1.49 -14.65 5.23
C SER A 127 -1.02 -15.90 4.45
N GLU A 128 -0.11 -16.71 5.01
CA GLU A 128 0.32 -17.98 4.44
C GLU A 128 -0.71 -19.11 4.61
N PHE A 129 -1.77 -18.85 5.37
CA PHE A 129 -2.81 -19.84 5.67
C PHE A 129 -3.74 -20.01 4.46
N LYS A 130 -3.30 -20.84 3.50
CA LYS A 130 -4.09 -21.18 2.32
C LYS A 130 -4.98 -22.39 2.61
N GLY A 131 -6.31 -22.20 2.54
CA GLY A 131 -7.22 -23.30 2.20
C GLY A 131 -7.86 -24.09 3.34
N GLN A 132 -8.21 -23.51 4.48
CA GLN A 132 -9.22 -24.14 5.35
C GLN A 132 -10.60 -23.50 5.12
N ALA A 133 -11.33 -24.05 4.16
CA ALA A 133 -12.77 -23.89 4.10
C ALA A 133 -13.37 -24.49 5.39
N GLY A 134 -14.27 -23.74 6.06
CA GLY A 134 -14.99 -24.23 7.25
C GLY A 134 -14.68 -23.51 8.56
N LEU A 135 -13.91 -22.39 8.52
CA LEU A 135 -13.80 -21.51 9.68
C LEU A 135 -15.13 -20.79 9.92
N ASN A 136 -15.54 -20.74 11.20
CA ASN A 136 -16.76 -20.05 11.61
C ASN A 136 -16.45 -19.07 12.76
N PRO A 137 -15.74 -17.96 12.46
CA PRO A 137 -15.24 -17.04 13.47
C PRO A 137 -16.34 -16.30 14.21
N SER A 138 -16.22 -16.27 15.54
CA SER A 138 -17.01 -15.39 16.40
C SER A 138 -16.36 -14.02 16.55
N LEU A 139 -15.01 -14.00 16.65
CA LEU A 139 -14.22 -12.79 16.76
C LEU A 139 -12.94 -12.91 15.91
N VAL A 140 -12.71 -11.94 15.05
CA VAL A 140 -11.49 -11.83 14.26
C VAL A 140 -10.77 -10.53 14.63
N LEU A 141 -9.49 -10.62 14.93
CA LEU A 141 -8.65 -9.50 15.32
C LEU A 141 -7.50 -9.35 14.30
N PHE A 142 -7.60 -8.35 13.44
CA PHE A 142 -6.52 -8.00 12.51
C PHE A 142 -5.59 -6.96 13.14
N ASP A 143 -4.29 -7.30 13.24
CA ASP A 143 -3.25 -6.35 13.63
C ASP A 143 -2.48 -5.86 12.41
N GLU A 144 -2.16 -4.57 12.42
CA GLU A 144 -1.46 -3.85 11.36
C GLU A 144 -2.03 -4.18 9.95
N LEU A 145 -3.35 -3.97 9.80
CA LEU A 145 -4.10 -4.30 8.57
C LEU A 145 -3.51 -3.65 7.32
N TRP A 146 -2.82 -2.50 7.44
CA TRP A 146 -2.11 -1.86 6.33
C TRP A 146 -1.09 -2.78 5.63
N ASN A 147 -0.56 -3.78 6.35
CA ASN A 147 0.45 -4.72 5.86
C ASN A 147 -0.14 -6.01 5.25
N GLN A 148 -1.46 -6.12 5.14
CA GLN A 148 -2.11 -7.25 4.48
C GLN A 148 -1.91 -7.18 2.96
N GLY A 149 -1.24 -8.20 2.42
CA GLY A 149 -0.84 -8.19 1.01
C GLY A 149 -1.97 -8.43 0.00
N THR A 150 -3.07 -9.08 0.41
CA THR A 150 -4.23 -9.39 -0.45
C THR A 150 -5.52 -9.30 0.36
N PRO A 151 -6.66 -8.95 -0.26
CA PRO A 151 -7.96 -8.94 0.40
C PRO A 151 -8.47 -10.33 0.80
N ASP A 152 -7.97 -11.39 0.15
CA ASP A 152 -8.51 -12.76 0.25
C ASP A 152 -8.70 -13.24 1.69
N LEU A 153 -7.68 -13.05 2.55
CA LEU A 153 -7.77 -13.49 3.95
C LEU A 153 -8.77 -12.64 4.74
N TYR A 154 -8.81 -11.34 4.48
CA TYR A 154 -9.77 -10.44 5.13
C TYR A 154 -11.20 -10.82 4.75
N ASP A 155 -11.46 -11.03 3.47
CA ASP A 155 -12.77 -11.40 2.93
C ASP A 155 -13.18 -12.79 3.43
N GLN A 156 -12.30 -13.77 3.40
CA GLN A 156 -12.56 -15.12 3.92
C GLN A 156 -12.97 -15.09 5.39
N MET A 157 -12.26 -14.34 6.23
CA MET A 157 -12.55 -14.26 7.65
C MET A 157 -13.84 -13.48 7.95
N THR A 158 -14.13 -12.42 7.20
CA THR A 158 -15.33 -11.60 7.40
C THR A 158 -16.58 -12.27 6.84
N LEU A 159 -16.50 -12.95 5.70
CA LEU A 159 -17.62 -13.67 5.08
C LEU A 159 -17.87 -15.03 5.74
N GLY A 160 -16.82 -15.68 6.25
CA GLY A 160 -16.93 -16.98 6.97
C GLY A 160 -17.73 -16.92 8.27
N SER A 161 -17.97 -15.74 8.81
CA SER A 161 -18.68 -15.54 10.08
C SER A 161 -20.22 -15.55 9.99
N GLY A 162 -20.77 -15.77 8.79
CA GLY A 162 -22.21 -15.61 8.52
C GLY A 162 -23.16 -16.51 9.33
N ALA A 163 -22.67 -17.63 9.90
CA ALA A 163 -23.45 -18.53 10.74
C ALA A 163 -23.49 -18.12 12.24
N ARG A 164 -22.68 -17.14 12.65
CA ARG A 164 -22.66 -16.64 14.03
C ARG A 164 -23.72 -15.58 14.26
N ILE A 165 -24.26 -15.55 15.48
CA ILE A 165 -25.30 -14.58 15.85
C ILE A 165 -24.70 -13.18 15.98
N GLU A 166 -23.54 -13.04 16.63
CA GLU A 166 -22.85 -11.80 16.93
C GLU A 166 -21.37 -11.83 16.48
N PRO A 167 -21.06 -12.08 15.19
CA PRO A 167 -19.69 -12.07 14.76
C PRO A 167 -19.15 -10.63 14.77
N LEU A 168 -17.90 -10.48 15.19
CA LEU A 168 -17.21 -9.19 15.22
C LEU A 168 -15.83 -9.31 14.58
N THR A 169 -15.53 -8.45 13.61
CA THR A 169 -14.19 -8.28 13.07
C THR A 169 -13.62 -6.93 13.50
N VAL A 170 -12.54 -6.94 14.24
CA VAL A 170 -11.83 -5.74 14.70
C VAL A 170 -10.50 -5.64 13.97
N SER A 171 -10.33 -4.58 13.21
CA SER A 171 -9.08 -4.25 12.53
C SER A 171 -8.43 -3.07 13.23
N ILE A 172 -7.20 -3.27 13.73
CA ILE A 172 -6.41 -2.19 14.29
C ILE A 172 -5.16 -1.97 13.43
N THR A 173 -4.85 -0.71 13.18
CA THR A 173 -3.76 -0.39 12.23
C THR A 173 -3.20 1.01 12.47
N THR A 174 -2.03 1.26 11.90
CA THR A 174 -1.57 2.61 11.56
C THR A 174 -1.94 2.92 10.12
N ALA A 175 -1.87 4.18 9.73
CA ALA A 175 -1.96 4.59 8.33
C ALA A 175 -0.89 3.88 7.48
N GLY A 176 -1.22 3.65 6.22
CA GLY A 176 -0.35 3.03 5.22
C GLY A 176 0.27 4.03 4.26
N TYR A 177 0.81 3.50 3.18
CA TYR A 177 1.35 4.26 2.05
C TYR A 177 0.39 4.28 0.85
N ASP A 178 -0.60 3.39 0.85
CA ASP A 178 -1.45 3.12 -0.29
C ASP A 178 -2.91 2.96 0.15
N LEU A 179 -3.78 3.81 -0.39
CA LEU A 179 -5.21 3.79 -0.12
C LEU A 179 -5.96 2.70 -0.90
N ASP A 180 -5.33 2.06 -1.90
CA ASP A 180 -5.92 0.93 -2.64
C ASP A 180 -5.70 -0.43 -1.95
N THR A 181 -5.28 -0.40 -0.69
CA THR A 181 -5.23 -1.57 0.18
C THR A 181 -6.55 -1.79 0.91
N VAL A 182 -6.75 -2.99 1.48
CA VAL A 182 -7.92 -3.27 2.34
C VAL A 182 -8.06 -2.22 3.45
N ALA A 183 -6.95 -1.88 4.11
CA ALA A 183 -6.95 -0.85 5.16
C ALA A 183 -7.32 0.54 4.63
N GLY A 184 -6.83 0.90 3.44
CA GLY A 184 -7.15 2.17 2.78
C GLY A 184 -8.61 2.25 2.36
N HIS A 185 -9.16 1.19 1.76
CA HIS A 185 -10.59 1.13 1.40
C HIS A 185 -11.50 1.24 2.63
N LEU A 186 -11.17 0.52 3.72
CA LEU A 186 -11.93 0.61 4.97
C LEU A 186 -11.80 2.00 5.63
N TYR A 187 -10.63 2.63 5.55
CA TYR A 187 -10.44 4.01 6.01
C TYR A 187 -11.32 4.99 5.23
N GLN A 188 -11.30 4.92 3.89
CA GLN A 188 -12.14 5.78 3.03
C GLN A 188 -13.64 5.53 3.30
N TYR A 189 -14.03 4.26 3.44
CA TYR A 189 -15.40 3.88 3.81
C TYR A 189 -15.80 4.46 5.16
N GLY A 190 -14.95 4.33 6.18
CA GLY A 190 -15.19 4.87 7.51
C GLY A 190 -15.28 6.41 7.53
N LYS A 191 -14.47 7.11 6.72
CA LYS A 191 -14.57 8.57 6.54
C LYS A 191 -15.92 8.98 5.95
N ARG A 192 -16.43 8.24 4.96
CA ARG A 192 -17.75 8.47 4.37
C ARG A 192 -18.89 8.20 5.35
N CYS A 193 -18.78 7.14 6.17
CA CYS A 193 -19.73 6.91 7.26
C CYS A 193 -19.72 8.04 8.29
N ALA A 194 -18.52 8.49 8.70
CA ALA A 194 -18.36 9.59 9.65
C ALA A 194 -18.88 10.95 9.10
N ALA A 195 -18.79 11.16 7.78
CA ALA A 195 -19.34 12.32 7.09
C ALA A 195 -20.87 12.24 6.87
N GLY A 196 -21.52 11.09 7.18
CA GLY A 196 -22.94 10.87 6.94
C GLY A 196 -23.31 10.61 5.47
N GLU A 197 -22.32 10.35 4.61
CA GLU A 197 -22.52 9.97 3.20
C GLU A 197 -23.04 8.54 3.06
N VAL A 198 -22.72 7.68 4.01
CA VAL A 198 -23.14 6.29 4.08
C VAL A 198 -23.76 6.03 5.46
N ASP A 199 -25.01 5.57 5.51
CA ASP A 199 -25.68 5.17 6.76
C ASP A 199 -25.42 3.67 7.01
N ASP A 200 -24.25 3.35 7.56
CA ASP A 200 -23.92 1.99 8.04
C ASP A 200 -23.62 2.04 9.55
N ARG A 201 -24.64 1.77 10.35
CA ARG A 201 -24.53 1.73 11.82
C ARG A 201 -23.82 0.48 12.34
N SER A 202 -23.59 -0.52 11.49
CA SER A 202 -22.90 -1.76 11.85
C SER A 202 -21.37 -1.66 11.69
N PHE A 203 -20.87 -0.55 11.12
CA PHE A 203 -19.44 -0.30 10.93
C PHE A 203 -18.93 0.68 11.99
N GLY A 204 -18.05 0.21 12.90
CA GLY A 204 -17.35 1.04 13.87
C GLY A 204 -16.11 1.69 13.26
N PHE A 205 -16.00 3.00 13.35
CA PHE A 205 -14.85 3.74 12.84
C PHE A 205 -14.28 4.69 13.87
N TRP A 206 -13.06 4.42 14.33
CA TRP A 206 -12.33 5.25 15.29
C TRP A 206 -10.92 5.48 14.76
N TRP A 207 -10.64 6.73 14.36
CA TRP A 207 -9.39 7.05 13.71
C TRP A 207 -8.77 8.29 14.32
N TRP A 208 -7.61 8.15 14.96
CA TRP A 208 -6.81 9.24 15.52
C TRP A 208 -5.71 9.61 14.53
N GLU A 209 -5.85 10.75 13.87
CA GLU A 209 -4.86 11.29 12.95
C GLU A 209 -4.66 12.78 13.20
N ALA A 210 -3.48 13.31 12.91
CA ALA A 210 -3.24 14.73 12.90
C ALA A 210 -3.95 15.41 11.71
N PRO A 211 -4.29 16.70 11.78
CA PRO A 211 -4.79 17.43 10.63
C PRO A 211 -3.86 17.32 9.42
N ALA A 212 -4.42 17.17 8.22
CA ALA A 212 -3.64 16.90 7.00
C ALA A 212 -2.54 17.96 6.75
N GLU A 213 -2.90 19.23 6.92
CA GLU A 213 -2.03 20.39 6.63
C GLU A 213 -1.17 20.84 7.83
N CYS A 214 -1.06 20.02 8.89
CA CYS A 214 -0.26 20.41 10.04
C CYS A 214 1.24 20.37 9.73
N ALA A 215 2.00 21.30 10.31
CA ALA A 215 3.45 21.22 10.30
C ALA A 215 3.93 19.95 11.08
N PRO A 216 4.99 19.26 10.64
CA PRO A 216 5.48 18.08 11.33
C PRO A 216 5.83 18.29 12.81
N ASN A 217 6.23 19.52 13.18
CA ASN A 217 6.62 19.91 14.53
C ASN A 217 5.48 20.57 15.34
N ASP A 218 4.23 20.50 14.87
CA ASP A 218 3.08 21.04 15.60
C ASP A 218 2.69 20.12 16.76
N GLU A 219 3.05 20.50 17.98
CA GLU A 219 2.73 19.75 19.19
C GLU A 219 1.22 19.66 19.50
N LYS A 220 0.40 20.58 18.99
CA LYS A 220 -1.06 20.49 19.14
C LYS A 220 -1.60 19.37 18.25
N ALA A 221 -1.12 19.29 17.01
CA ALA A 221 -1.47 18.22 16.09
C ALA A 221 -1.00 16.84 16.62
N TRP A 222 0.18 16.78 17.29
CA TRP A 222 0.64 15.55 17.94
C TRP A 222 -0.34 15.03 18.98
N ARG A 223 -0.91 15.92 19.82
CA ARG A 223 -1.88 15.54 20.86
C ARG A 223 -3.20 15.04 20.29
N VAL A 224 -3.63 15.59 19.16
CA VAL A 224 -4.83 15.12 18.44
C VAL A 224 -4.63 13.66 17.97
N ALA A 225 -3.48 13.35 17.37
CA ALA A 225 -3.19 12.03 16.86
C ALA A 225 -2.84 11.02 17.97
N ASN A 226 -2.25 11.47 19.09
CA ASN A 226 -1.66 10.59 20.10
C ASN A 226 -2.35 10.76 21.47
N PRO A 227 -3.46 10.08 21.75
CA PRO A 227 -4.16 10.19 23.03
C PRO A 227 -3.29 9.84 24.24
N ASN A 228 -2.28 8.99 24.10
CA ASN A 228 -1.33 8.66 25.16
C ASN A 228 -0.40 9.82 25.58
N LEU A 229 -0.26 10.86 24.76
CA LEU A 229 0.44 12.09 25.19
C LEU A 229 -0.34 12.81 26.27
N SER A 230 -1.67 12.85 26.18
CA SER A 230 -2.54 13.44 27.19
C SER A 230 -2.57 12.65 28.49
N GLU A 231 -2.43 11.32 28.40
CA GLU A 231 -2.35 10.41 29.55
C GLU A 231 -0.92 10.28 30.15
N LYS A 232 0.05 11.02 29.61
CA LYS A 232 1.47 10.96 30.03
C LYS A 232 2.10 9.56 29.95
N LEU A 233 1.58 8.70 29.08
CA LEU A 233 2.14 7.39 28.76
C LEU A 233 3.10 7.44 27.58
N LEU A 234 3.10 8.53 26.82
CA LEU A 234 4.07 8.85 25.79
C LEU A 234 4.75 10.16 26.15
N ASP A 235 6.08 10.17 26.10
CA ASP A 235 6.86 11.38 26.39
C ASP A 235 6.89 12.29 25.14
N ILE A 236 6.56 13.55 25.34
CA ILE A 236 6.64 14.58 24.29
C ILE A 236 8.08 14.81 23.83
N THR A 237 9.06 14.55 24.67
CA THR A 237 10.49 14.64 24.32
C THR A 237 10.87 13.60 23.28
N ASP A 238 10.31 12.38 23.36
CA ASP A 238 10.46 11.35 22.32
C ASP A 238 9.92 11.82 20.97
N MET A 239 8.79 12.54 20.98
CA MET A 239 8.22 13.11 19.73
C MET A 239 9.11 14.21 19.15
N ARG A 240 9.65 15.11 19.99
CA ARG A 240 10.58 16.17 19.57
C ARG A 240 11.87 15.61 18.98
N THR A 241 12.39 14.54 19.55
CA THR A 241 13.56 13.84 19.01
C THR A 241 13.22 13.13 17.71
N ALA A 242 12.08 12.43 17.67
CA ALA A 242 11.67 11.68 16.50
C ALA A 242 11.45 12.58 15.26
N VAL A 243 10.86 13.77 15.42
CA VAL A 243 10.63 14.68 14.29
C VAL A 243 11.92 15.21 13.67
N GLN A 244 13.01 15.28 14.46
CA GLN A 244 14.32 15.75 13.98
C GLN A 244 15.15 14.62 13.32
N GLN A 245 14.99 13.38 13.78
CA GLN A 245 15.82 12.25 13.39
C GLN A 245 15.18 11.32 12.38
N THR A 246 13.87 11.46 12.15
CA THR A 246 13.10 10.60 11.26
C THR A 246 12.74 11.39 10.02
N ASP A 247 12.74 10.72 8.88
CA ASP A 247 12.16 11.27 7.67
C ASP A 247 10.71 11.73 7.89
N GLU A 248 10.33 12.86 7.28
CA GLU A 248 9.03 13.48 7.49
C GLU A 248 7.85 12.53 7.16
N SER A 249 7.93 11.80 6.04
CA SER A 249 6.88 10.87 5.63
C SER A 249 6.75 9.71 6.63
N ALA A 250 7.88 9.17 7.11
CA ALA A 250 7.88 8.16 8.15
C ALA A 250 7.33 8.70 9.48
N PHE A 251 7.69 9.93 9.87
CA PHE A 251 7.15 10.59 11.05
C PHE A 251 5.64 10.82 10.94
N ARG A 252 5.17 11.39 9.82
CA ARG A 252 3.75 11.60 9.55
C ARG A 252 2.96 10.30 9.65
N ARG A 253 3.44 9.25 9.05
CA ARG A 253 2.79 7.94 9.07
C ARG A 253 2.78 7.32 10.46
N TRP A 254 3.95 7.19 11.11
CA TRP A 254 4.09 6.41 12.33
C TRP A 254 3.70 7.15 13.60
N ARG A 255 3.82 8.49 13.59
CA ARG A 255 3.58 9.34 14.76
C ARG A 255 2.33 10.21 14.64
N LEU A 256 1.94 10.57 13.41
CA LEU A 256 0.75 11.39 13.16
C LEU A 256 -0.42 10.59 12.58
N ASN A 257 -0.20 9.31 12.24
CA ASN A 257 -1.19 8.41 11.66
C ASN A 257 -1.82 8.92 10.35
N GLN A 258 -1.06 9.72 9.61
CA GLN A 258 -1.46 10.25 8.32
C GLN A 258 -1.12 9.25 7.21
N TRP A 259 -2.03 9.09 6.26
CA TRP A 259 -1.72 8.37 5.02
C TRP A 259 -0.72 9.20 4.22
N VAL A 260 0.40 8.60 3.89
CA VAL A 260 1.49 9.23 3.15
C VAL A 260 1.78 8.42 1.91
N ARG A 261 2.06 9.08 0.78
CA ARG A 261 2.61 8.37 -0.36
C ARG A 261 3.95 7.76 0.04
N SER A 262 4.27 6.58 -0.50
CA SER A 262 5.55 5.92 -0.21
C SER A 262 6.70 6.87 -0.54
N GLN A 263 7.67 7.03 0.37
CA GLN A 263 8.93 7.74 0.09
C GLN A 263 9.77 7.07 -0.99
N GLU A 264 9.37 5.88 -1.40
CA GLU A 264 9.94 5.19 -2.55
C GLU A 264 9.41 5.78 -3.87
N SER A 265 8.53 6.81 -3.85
CA SER A 265 8.16 7.53 -5.07
C SER A 265 9.42 8.02 -5.77
N TRP A 266 9.57 7.64 -7.03
CA TRP A 266 10.74 8.04 -7.81
C TRP A 266 10.74 9.52 -8.20
N LEU A 267 9.59 10.20 -8.13
CA LEU A 267 9.46 11.62 -8.43
C LEU A 267 9.13 12.44 -7.17
N PRO A 268 9.62 13.67 -7.06
CA PRO A 268 9.16 14.63 -6.07
C PRO A 268 7.67 14.90 -6.20
N ALA A 269 7.00 15.23 -5.07
CA ALA A 269 5.59 15.56 -5.08
C ALA A 269 5.31 16.77 -5.99
N GLY A 270 4.32 16.62 -6.89
CA GLY A 270 3.92 17.67 -7.83
C GLY A 270 4.77 17.76 -9.11
N ALA A 271 5.92 17.07 -9.20
CA ALA A 271 6.79 17.17 -10.39
C ALA A 271 6.10 16.64 -11.66
N TRP A 272 5.36 15.55 -11.57
CA TRP A 272 4.62 15.01 -12.70
C TRP A 272 3.40 15.86 -13.04
N GLU A 273 2.65 16.28 -12.04
CA GLU A 273 1.46 17.10 -12.22
C GLU A 273 1.76 18.45 -12.90
N GLN A 274 2.95 19.03 -12.66
CA GLN A 274 3.41 20.25 -13.32
C GLN A 274 3.75 20.06 -14.81
N CYS A 275 3.98 18.83 -15.24
CA CYS A 275 4.22 18.47 -16.64
C CYS A 275 2.93 18.30 -17.46
N ALA A 276 1.75 18.49 -16.86
CA ALA A 276 0.47 18.35 -17.58
C ALA A 276 0.30 19.49 -18.60
N ASP A 277 0.22 19.11 -19.88
CA ASP A 277 0.00 20.01 -21.02
C ASP A 277 -0.70 19.24 -22.16
N GLU A 278 -1.82 19.75 -22.63
CA GLU A 278 -2.61 19.13 -23.71
C GLU A 278 -2.01 19.32 -25.12
N ARG A 279 -0.76 19.80 -25.21
CA ARG A 279 -0.07 20.00 -26.50
C ARG A 279 -0.16 18.75 -27.38
N PRO A 280 -0.65 18.84 -28.62
CA PRO A 280 -0.83 17.67 -29.48
C PRO A 280 0.47 17.11 -30.04
N LEU A 281 0.47 15.83 -30.37
CA LEU A 281 1.50 15.24 -31.22
C LEU A 281 1.37 15.82 -32.64
N ARG A 282 2.49 15.98 -33.33
CA ARG A 282 2.62 16.53 -34.67
C ARG A 282 2.96 15.43 -35.67
N ASP A 283 2.24 15.36 -36.78
CA ASP A 283 2.45 14.31 -37.81
C ASP A 283 3.75 14.53 -38.62
N ASP A 284 4.25 15.77 -38.63
CA ASP A 284 5.48 16.15 -39.37
C ASP A 284 6.78 15.91 -38.58
N LEU A 285 6.68 15.52 -37.29
CA LEU A 285 7.85 15.27 -36.45
C LEU A 285 8.02 13.76 -36.13
N PRO A 286 9.28 13.34 -35.97
CA PRO A 286 9.54 11.93 -35.58
C PRO A 286 9.06 11.61 -34.18
N VAL A 287 8.68 10.34 -33.97
CA VAL A 287 8.29 9.80 -32.66
C VAL A 287 9.08 8.54 -32.32
N TRP A 288 9.26 8.31 -31.02
CA TRP A 288 9.77 7.07 -30.45
C TRP A 288 8.68 6.45 -29.58
N VAL A 289 8.53 5.16 -29.64
CA VAL A 289 7.43 4.45 -28.98
C VAL A 289 7.99 3.38 -28.05
N GLY A 290 7.79 3.53 -26.74
CA GLY A 290 8.13 2.51 -25.74
C GLY A 290 6.97 1.56 -25.50
N ILE A 291 7.26 0.27 -25.39
CA ILE A 291 6.28 -0.80 -25.17
C ILE A 291 6.73 -1.60 -23.97
N ASP A 292 5.89 -1.66 -22.92
CA ASP A 292 6.11 -2.57 -21.79
C ASP A 292 4.93 -3.52 -21.62
N MET A 293 5.24 -4.80 -21.49
CA MET A 293 4.27 -5.90 -21.35
C MET A 293 4.72 -6.84 -20.25
N ALA A 294 3.82 -7.22 -19.35
CA ALA A 294 4.07 -8.23 -18.34
C ALA A 294 3.15 -9.45 -18.48
N LEU A 295 3.65 -10.64 -18.10
CA LEU A 295 2.87 -11.89 -18.12
C LEU A 295 1.96 -12.01 -16.89
N LYS A 296 0.69 -12.32 -17.09
CA LYS A 296 -0.37 -12.64 -16.10
C LYS A 296 -0.83 -11.47 -15.23
N HIS A 297 -2.05 -11.02 -15.48
CA HIS A 297 -2.79 -10.00 -14.73
C HIS A 297 -2.22 -8.57 -14.75
N ASP A 298 -1.21 -8.31 -15.57
CA ASP A 298 -0.67 -6.96 -15.78
C ASP A 298 -1.23 -6.29 -17.04
N SER A 299 -0.98 -4.98 -17.19
CA SER A 299 -1.38 -4.20 -18.36
C SER A 299 -0.30 -4.28 -19.46
N ILE A 300 -0.68 -3.89 -20.69
CA ILE A 300 0.30 -3.51 -21.72
C ILE A 300 0.23 -2.00 -21.87
N ALA A 301 1.37 -1.36 -21.86
CA ALA A 301 1.47 0.07 -22.06
C ALA A 301 2.31 0.39 -23.30
N VAL A 302 1.78 1.31 -24.12
CA VAL A 302 2.45 1.90 -25.26
C VAL A 302 2.56 3.39 -25.00
N VAL A 303 3.77 3.93 -24.93
CA VAL A 303 4.03 5.36 -24.68
C VAL A 303 4.78 5.94 -25.87
N ILE A 304 4.22 7.00 -26.43
CA ILE A 304 4.81 7.79 -27.52
C ILE A 304 5.59 8.93 -26.89
N ALA A 305 6.82 9.17 -27.34
CA ALA A 305 7.64 10.32 -27.01
C ALA A 305 8.00 11.07 -28.29
N GLN A 306 7.66 12.35 -28.35
CA GLN A 306 7.94 13.24 -29.49
C GLN A 306 8.68 14.47 -29.04
N PRO A 307 9.98 14.61 -29.38
CA PRO A 307 10.68 15.88 -29.21
C PRO A 307 10.04 17.02 -30.04
N GLN A 308 9.70 18.11 -29.38
CA GLN A 308 9.15 19.32 -29.95
C GLN A 308 9.85 20.53 -29.32
N ASP A 309 10.70 21.20 -30.06
CA ASP A 309 11.54 22.31 -29.56
C ASP A 309 12.35 21.88 -28.32
N ASP A 310 12.11 22.52 -27.17
CA ASP A 310 12.80 22.21 -25.89
C ASP A 310 12.04 21.20 -25.00
N LEU A 311 10.95 20.62 -25.48
CA LEU A 311 10.10 19.73 -24.74
C LEU A 311 9.97 18.36 -25.41
N VAL A 312 9.65 17.33 -24.62
CA VAL A 312 9.25 16.03 -25.13
C VAL A 312 7.76 15.78 -24.79
N VAL A 313 6.93 15.79 -25.83
CA VAL A 313 5.49 15.51 -25.67
C VAL A 313 5.29 14.02 -25.57
N THR A 314 4.58 13.57 -24.51
CA THR A 314 4.29 12.14 -24.31
C THR A 314 2.80 11.85 -24.30
N ARG A 315 2.43 10.67 -24.83
CA ARG A 315 1.05 10.13 -24.80
C ARG A 315 1.10 8.64 -24.52
N ALA A 316 0.18 8.16 -23.73
CA ALA A 316 0.10 6.75 -23.37
C ALA A 316 -1.20 6.11 -23.84
N HIS A 317 -1.11 4.88 -24.33
CA HIS A 317 -2.27 3.99 -24.51
C HIS A 317 -2.05 2.73 -23.68
N ILE A 318 -3.02 2.41 -22.79
CA ILE A 318 -2.86 1.36 -21.77
C ILE A 318 -4.01 0.36 -21.91
N TRP A 319 -3.69 -0.90 -22.18
CA TRP A 319 -4.64 -2.01 -22.18
C TRP A 319 -4.69 -2.65 -20.82
N GLN A 320 -5.85 -2.58 -20.17
CA GLN A 320 -6.11 -3.27 -18.92
C GLN A 320 -6.45 -4.74 -19.19
N PRO A 321 -6.04 -5.68 -18.32
CA PRO A 321 -6.44 -7.08 -18.44
C PRO A 321 -7.95 -7.23 -18.29
N GLN A 322 -8.54 -8.07 -19.11
CA GLN A 322 -9.93 -8.54 -19.04
C GLN A 322 -9.93 -10.00 -18.55
N ASP A 323 -11.10 -10.59 -18.34
CA ASP A 323 -11.23 -11.97 -17.85
C ASP A 323 -10.48 -12.99 -18.72
N GLU A 324 -10.33 -12.74 -20.01
CA GLU A 324 -9.62 -13.59 -20.99
C GLU A 324 -8.13 -13.19 -21.18
N GLY A 325 -7.62 -12.21 -20.44
CA GLY A 325 -6.27 -11.66 -20.59
C GLY A 325 -6.23 -10.30 -21.28
N VAL A 326 -5.05 -9.89 -21.78
CA VAL A 326 -4.88 -8.62 -22.50
C VAL A 326 -4.98 -8.84 -24.00
N ASP A 327 -5.69 -7.95 -24.74
CA ASP A 327 -5.82 -7.98 -26.19
C ASP A 327 -4.49 -7.63 -26.89
N VAL A 328 -3.60 -8.60 -27.00
CA VAL A 328 -2.30 -8.44 -27.70
C VAL A 328 -2.51 -8.09 -29.19
N ALA A 329 -3.53 -8.67 -29.83
CA ALA A 329 -3.84 -8.37 -31.22
C ALA A 329 -4.30 -6.90 -31.41
N GLY A 330 -5.00 -6.35 -30.42
CA GLY A 330 -5.35 -4.92 -30.38
C GLY A 330 -4.11 -4.04 -30.25
N VAL A 331 -3.14 -4.44 -29.42
CA VAL A 331 -1.84 -3.73 -29.32
C VAL A 331 -1.11 -3.74 -30.65
N GLU A 332 -0.98 -4.88 -31.31
CA GLU A 332 -0.33 -4.98 -32.61
C GLU A 332 -1.02 -4.13 -33.68
N ARG A 333 -2.36 -4.13 -33.73
CA ARG A 333 -3.13 -3.25 -34.65
C ARG A 333 -2.83 -1.76 -34.36
N HIS A 334 -2.75 -1.39 -33.09
CA HIS A 334 -2.44 -0.02 -32.68
C HIS A 334 -1.02 0.41 -33.12
N LEU A 335 -0.01 -0.45 -32.94
CA LEU A 335 1.36 -0.17 -33.37
C LEU A 335 1.45 0.01 -34.89
N ARG A 336 0.76 -0.82 -35.67
CA ARG A 336 0.66 -0.64 -37.13
C ARG A 336 -0.01 0.70 -37.50
N SER A 337 -1.06 1.09 -36.79
CA SER A 337 -1.74 2.38 -36.99
C SER A 337 -0.81 3.54 -36.65
N LEU A 338 -0.05 3.48 -35.56
CA LEU A 338 0.94 4.50 -35.22
C LEU A 338 2.02 4.64 -36.30
N HIS A 339 2.48 3.52 -36.86
CA HIS A 339 3.48 3.52 -37.94
C HIS A 339 2.97 4.15 -39.24
N GLN A 340 1.67 4.05 -39.49
CA GLN A 340 1.01 4.69 -40.66
C GLN A 340 0.76 6.18 -40.43
N GLN A 341 0.45 6.58 -39.18
CA GLN A 341 0.08 7.95 -38.83
C GLN A 341 1.28 8.85 -38.60
N TYR A 342 2.35 8.35 -37.94
CA TYR A 342 3.49 9.13 -37.54
C TYR A 342 4.80 8.64 -38.15
N GLN A 343 5.82 9.48 -38.16
CA GLN A 343 7.17 9.09 -38.54
C GLN A 343 7.86 8.35 -37.38
N VAL A 344 7.45 7.10 -37.14
CA VAL A 344 8.03 6.31 -36.05
C VAL A 344 9.46 5.94 -36.37
N ARG A 345 10.40 6.37 -35.51
CA ARG A 345 11.82 6.05 -35.62
C ARG A 345 12.14 4.70 -35.04
N GLU A 346 11.57 4.40 -33.89
CA GLU A 346 11.79 3.15 -33.17
C GLU A 346 10.56 2.76 -32.37
N PHE A 347 10.21 1.46 -32.38
CA PHE A 347 9.36 0.81 -31.41
C PHE A 347 10.23 0.04 -30.44
N VAL A 348 10.33 0.51 -29.20
CA VAL A 348 11.29 0.05 -28.19
C VAL A 348 10.61 -0.88 -27.23
N TYR A 349 11.10 -2.10 -27.07
CA TYR A 349 10.43 -3.12 -26.27
C TYR A 349 11.40 -4.00 -25.48
N ASP A 350 10.93 -4.60 -24.35
CA ASP A 350 11.67 -5.65 -23.65
C ASP A 350 11.43 -7.01 -24.35
N PRO A 351 12.49 -7.71 -24.81
CA PRO A 351 12.35 -8.99 -25.48
C PRO A 351 11.76 -10.10 -24.60
N ALA A 352 11.80 -9.96 -23.26
CA ALA A 352 11.38 -11.01 -22.33
C ALA A 352 9.93 -11.49 -22.55
N TYR A 353 9.03 -10.61 -22.98
CA TYR A 353 7.60 -10.93 -23.10
C TYR A 353 6.96 -10.54 -24.43
N PHE A 354 7.60 -9.70 -25.22
CA PHE A 354 7.03 -9.15 -26.46
C PHE A 354 7.70 -9.67 -27.74
N GLN A 355 8.70 -10.56 -27.63
CA GLN A 355 9.55 -11.03 -28.74
C GLN A 355 8.75 -11.53 -29.94
N ARG A 356 7.76 -12.41 -29.73
CA ARG A 356 6.96 -13.00 -30.82
C ARG A 356 6.18 -11.93 -31.61
N SER A 357 5.56 -10.99 -30.92
CA SER A 357 4.84 -9.90 -31.58
C SER A 357 5.80 -8.94 -32.28
N ALA A 358 6.97 -8.69 -31.67
CA ALA A 358 7.99 -7.84 -32.27
C ALA A 358 8.54 -8.42 -33.57
N GLU A 359 8.79 -9.74 -33.66
CA GLU A 359 9.20 -10.43 -34.89
C GLU A 359 8.14 -10.27 -35.98
N ALA A 360 6.86 -10.51 -35.68
CA ALA A 360 5.77 -10.34 -36.66
C ALA A 360 5.63 -8.88 -37.13
N LEU A 361 5.80 -7.90 -36.22
CA LEU A 361 5.73 -6.49 -36.57
C LEU A 361 6.96 -6.03 -37.38
N ALA A 362 8.13 -6.60 -37.11
CA ALA A 362 9.35 -6.35 -37.89
C ALA A 362 9.21 -6.91 -39.33
N ASP A 363 8.61 -8.09 -39.49
CA ASP A 363 8.28 -8.66 -40.80
C ASP A 363 7.30 -7.78 -41.60
N ASP A 364 6.41 -7.05 -40.90
CA ASP A 364 5.52 -6.03 -41.49
C ASP A 364 6.24 -4.68 -41.78
N GLY A 365 7.55 -4.59 -41.47
CA GLY A 365 8.39 -3.41 -41.75
C GLY A 365 8.42 -2.34 -40.65
N LEU A 366 7.91 -2.62 -39.44
CA LEU A 366 8.00 -1.70 -38.31
C LEU A 366 9.43 -1.69 -37.74
N PRO A 367 10.02 -0.51 -37.40
CA PRO A 367 11.37 -0.40 -36.84
C PRO A 367 11.42 -0.84 -35.36
N MET A 368 11.40 -2.16 -35.13
CA MET A 368 11.42 -2.74 -33.80
C MET A 368 12.84 -2.75 -33.21
N VAL A 369 13.03 -2.31 -31.96
CA VAL A 369 14.30 -2.20 -31.26
C VAL A 369 14.24 -2.80 -29.89
N GLU A 370 15.09 -3.77 -29.60
CA GLU A 370 15.18 -4.40 -28.28
C GLU A 370 15.78 -3.47 -27.23
N PHE A 371 15.16 -3.43 -26.07
CA PHE A 371 15.61 -2.70 -24.90
C PHE A 371 15.51 -3.62 -23.66
N PRO A 372 16.53 -4.47 -23.44
CA PRO A 372 16.54 -5.37 -22.29
C PRO A 372 16.47 -4.58 -20.97
N GLN A 373 15.57 -4.94 -20.07
CA GLN A 373 15.40 -4.27 -18.77
C GLN A 373 16.49 -4.68 -17.75
N SER A 374 17.73 -4.83 -18.20
CA SER A 374 18.89 -5.06 -17.34
C SER A 374 19.23 -3.83 -16.47
N ALA A 375 19.90 -4.04 -15.34
CA ALA A 375 20.33 -2.93 -14.47
C ALA A 375 21.22 -1.92 -15.21
N ALA A 376 22.15 -2.41 -16.04
CA ALA A 376 23.06 -1.56 -16.82
C ALA A 376 22.34 -0.65 -17.81
N ARG A 377 21.16 -1.07 -18.33
CA ARG A 377 20.37 -0.29 -19.28
C ARG A 377 19.36 0.61 -18.58
N MET A 378 18.65 0.08 -17.56
CA MET A 378 17.58 0.79 -16.88
C MET A 378 18.07 1.88 -15.91
N ILE A 379 19.23 1.69 -15.25
CA ILE A 379 19.72 2.69 -14.29
C ILE A 379 19.96 4.06 -14.95
N PRO A 380 20.74 4.18 -16.03
CA PRO A 380 20.91 5.48 -16.70
C PRO A 380 19.61 6.01 -17.31
N ALA A 381 18.78 5.14 -17.90
CA ALA A 381 17.50 5.56 -18.49
C ALA A 381 16.52 6.12 -17.44
N CYS A 382 16.44 5.49 -16.27
CA CYS A 382 15.62 5.99 -15.15
C CYS A 382 16.14 7.34 -14.62
N GLY A 383 17.45 7.50 -14.47
CA GLY A 383 18.08 8.76 -14.06
C GLY A 383 17.77 9.89 -15.04
N HIS A 384 17.91 9.61 -16.32
CA HIS A 384 17.64 10.58 -17.39
C HIS A 384 16.16 10.99 -17.45
N ALA A 385 15.24 10.03 -17.41
CA ALA A 385 13.80 10.32 -17.36
C ALA A 385 13.42 11.15 -16.11
N TYR A 386 14.03 10.86 -14.95
CA TYR A 386 13.86 11.65 -13.74
C TYR A 386 14.27 13.11 -13.95
N GLU A 387 15.45 13.35 -14.52
CA GLU A 387 15.95 14.70 -14.80
C GLU A 387 15.04 15.47 -15.76
N LEU A 388 14.59 14.83 -16.84
CA LEU A 388 13.70 15.46 -17.81
C LEU A 388 12.36 15.88 -17.17
N ILE A 389 11.77 15.05 -16.32
CA ILE A 389 10.50 15.34 -15.64
C ILE A 389 10.68 16.43 -14.59
N VAL A 390 11.72 16.34 -13.75
CA VAL A 390 11.95 17.32 -12.68
C VAL A 390 12.30 18.71 -13.24
N ASN A 391 12.96 18.76 -14.39
CA ASN A 391 13.27 20.01 -15.09
C ASN A 391 12.08 20.55 -15.91
N GLY A 392 10.94 19.86 -15.94
CA GLY A 392 9.75 20.29 -16.67
C GLY A 392 9.92 20.24 -18.21
N THR A 393 10.81 19.40 -18.72
CA THR A 393 11.06 19.24 -20.17
C THR A 393 10.25 18.09 -20.79
N VAL A 394 9.40 17.42 -20.03
CA VAL A 394 8.43 16.42 -20.50
C VAL A 394 7.03 16.96 -20.32
N THR A 395 6.11 16.65 -21.26
CA THR A 395 4.70 16.96 -21.11
C THR A 395 3.82 15.73 -21.35
N HIS A 396 2.64 15.73 -20.72
CA HIS A 396 1.63 14.67 -20.85
C HIS A 396 0.21 15.25 -20.81
N ASP A 397 -0.79 14.46 -21.27
CA ASP A 397 -2.19 14.88 -21.38
C ASP A 397 -3.00 14.83 -20.09
N GLY A 398 -2.39 14.53 -18.95
CA GLY A 398 -3.10 14.41 -17.68
C GLY A 398 -3.97 13.15 -17.54
N SER A 399 -3.86 12.18 -18.47
CA SER A 399 -4.60 10.91 -18.39
C SER A 399 -4.49 10.27 -17.00
N PRO A 400 -5.62 9.98 -16.31
CA PRO A 400 -5.59 9.46 -14.93
C PRO A 400 -4.84 8.13 -14.80
N THR A 401 -5.04 7.19 -15.72
CA THR A 401 -4.38 5.88 -15.72
C THR A 401 -2.89 5.99 -15.95
N TYR A 402 -2.46 6.89 -16.85
CA TYR A 402 -1.05 7.15 -17.12
C TYR A 402 -0.38 7.77 -15.90
N THR A 403 -0.99 8.81 -15.35
CA THR A 403 -0.54 9.48 -14.12
C THR A 403 -0.42 8.52 -12.95
N ASP A 404 -1.43 7.67 -12.73
CA ASP A 404 -1.40 6.68 -11.66
C ASP A 404 -0.23 5.71 -11.80
N GLN A 405 0.02 5.17 -12.99
CA GLN A 405 1.12 4.25 -13.22
C GLN A 405 2.51 4.92 -13.10
N VAL A 406 2.66 6.17 -13.51
CA VAL A 406 3.91 6.93 -13.33
C VAL A 406 4.18 7.22 -11.86
N LEU A 407 3.17 7.68 -11.12
CA LEU A 407 3.30 8.02 -9.70
C LEU A 407 3.36 6.79 -8.78
N SER A 408 2.95 5.63 -9.25
CA SER A 408 3.02 4.36 -8.49
C SER A 408 4.41 3.70 -8.54
N ALA A 409 5.28 4.15 -9.44
CA ALA A 409 6.64 3.66 -9.51
C ALA A 409 7.48 4.15 -8.31
N ALA A 410 8.38 3.28 -7.86
CA ALA A 410 9.25 3.53 -6.71
C ALA A 410 10.72 3.37 -7.08
N GLN A 411 11.60 4.13 -6.43
CA GLN A 411 13.04 3.92 -6.52
C GLN A 411 13.45 2.66 -5.77
N ARG A 412 14.17 1.78 -6.45
CA ARG A 412 14.86 0.65 -5.83
C ARG A 412 16.36 0.84 -5.97
N MET A 413 17.03 1.04 -4.85
CA MET A 413 18.50 1.12 -4.81
C MET A 413 19.13 -0.21 -5.19
N THR A 414 20.23 -0.15 -5.93
CA THR A 414 21.10 -1.27 -6.32
C THR A 414 22.55 -0.87 -6.04
N ASP A 415 23.49 -1.80 -6.14
CA ASP A 415 24.92 -1.53 -5.87
C ASP A 415 25.52 -0.50 -6.83
N THR A 416 24.91 -0.29 -8.02
CA THR A 416 25.44 0.58 -9.08
C THR A 416 24.57 1.81 -9.36
N GLY A 417 23.51 2.03 -8.57
CA GLY A 417 22.56 3.13 -8.76
C GLY A 417 21.15 2.76 -8.34
N TRP A 418 20.15 3.37 -8.96
CA TRP A 418 18.74 3.05 -8.68
C TRP A 418 17.97 2.77 -9.99
N ARG A 419 16.93 1.97 -9.89
CA ARG A 419 15.98 1.71 -10.98
C ARG A 419 14.55 1.75 -10.47
N LEU A 420 13.59 1.79 -11.37
CA LEU A 420 12.18 1.71 -11.05
C LEU A 420 11.77 0.30 -10.62
N SER A 421 10.83 0.24 -9.69
CA SER A 421 10.19 -0.97 -9.23
C SER A 421 8.73 -0.71 -8.84
N LYS A 422 7.91 -1.75 -8.72
CA LYS A 422 6.53 -1.65 -8.21
C LYS A 422 6.47 -1.25 -6.72
N GLY A 423 7.62 -1.07 -6.05
CA GLY A 423 7.69 -0.73 -4.63
C GLY A 423 7.00 -1.76 -3.75
N LYS A 424 6.43 -1.28 -2.65
CA LYS A 424 5.59 -2.10 -1.75
C LYS A 424 4.13 -2.13 -2.20
N SER A 425 3.70 -1.19 -3.04
CA SER A 425 2.41 -1.23 -3.70
C SER A 425 2.46 -2.25 -4.84
N LYS A 426 1.43 -3.07 -4.98
CA LYS A 426 1.30 -4.01 -6.10
C LYS A 426 0.72 -3.33 -7.35
N ARG A 427 0.73 -1.99 -7.39
CA ARG A 427 0.21 -1.22 -8.52
C ARG A 427 1.04 -1.43 -9.77
N LYS A 428 0.40 -1.30 -10.90
CA LYS A 428 1.02 -1.40 -12.22
C LYS A 428 1.88 -0.17 -12.49
N ILE A 429 3.02 -0.37 -13.16
CA ILE A 429 3.95 0.70 -13.55
C ILE A 429 4.38 0.57 -15.02
N ASP A 430 3.66 -0.24 -15.79
CA ASP A 430 4.04 -0.60 -17.16
C ASP A 430 4.15 0.66 -18.04
N ALA A 431 3.26 1.65 -17.88
CA ALA A 431 3.36 2.92 -18.59
C ALA A 431 4.56 3.77 -18.13
N CYS A 432 4.98 3.66 -16.87
CA CYS A 432 6.19 4.33 -16.40
C CYS A 432 7.46 3.70 -17.03
N ILE A 433 7.52 2.39 -17.13
CA ILE A 433 8.64 1.69 -17.79
C ILE A 433 8.67 2.00 -19.27
N ALA A 434 7.52 1.94 -19.96
CA ALA A 434 7.41 2.31 -21.37
C ALA A 434 7.83 3.77 -21.62
N LEU A 435 7.45 4.71 -20.73
CA LEU A 435 7.87 6.11 -20.77
C LEU A 435 9.39 6.23 -20.68
N VAL A 436 10.02 5.57 -19.71
CA VAL A 436 11.48 5.61 -19.53
C VAL A 436 12.21 5.12 -20.79
N MET A 437 11.76 4.02 -21.39
CA MET A 437 12.33 3.49 -22.63
C MET A 437 12.14 4.44 -23.80
N ALA A 438 10.96 5.05 -23.94
CA ALA A 438 10.68 6.01 -25.02
C ALA A 438 11.52 7.27 -24.88
N LEU A 439 11.63 7.84 -23.66
CA LEU A 439 12.43 9.04 -23.38
C LEU A 439 13.92 8.80 -23.63
N ASP A 440 14.47 7.68 -23.15
CA ASP A 440 15.87 7.32 -23.38
C ASP A 440 16.21 7.32 -24.87
N ARG A 441 15.34 6.75 -25.69
CA ARG A 441 15.60 6.66 -27.14
C ARG A 441 15.33 7.96 -27.88
N ALA A 442 14.33 8.73 -27.47
CA ALA A 442 13.97 9.99 -28.09
C ALA A 442 15.04 11.09 -27.90
N THR A 443 15.74 11.07 -26.77
CA THR A 443 16.68 12.15 -26.39
C THR A 443 18.15 11.77 -26.56
N SER A 444 18.54 10.47 -26.46
CA SER A 444 19.95 10.03 -26.59
C SER A 444 20.57 10.33 -27.95
N ARG A 445 19.78 10.52 -29.02
CA ARG A 445 20.28 10.87 -30.35
C ARG A 445 20.49 12.37 -30.59
N GLN A 446 19.92 13.25 -29.79
CA GLN A 446 20.15 14.69 -29.89
C GLN A 446 21.56 15.06 -29.43
N GLU A 447 22.11 14.38 -28.43
CA GLU A 447 23.50 14.61 -27.98
C GLU A 447 24.54 14.21 -29.02
N THR A 448 24.31 13.19 -29.84
CA THR A 448 25.22 12.76 -30.90
C THR A 448 25.17 13.68 -32.15
N ALA A 449 24.09 14.40 -32.38
CA ALA A 449 23.96 15.35 -33.47
C ALA A 449 24.62 16.71 -33.18
N SER A 450 24.84 17.04 -31.90
CA SER A 450 25.48 18.29 -31.45
C SER A 450 27.01 18.20 -31.33
N SER A 451 27.62 17.01 -31.40
CA SER A 451 29.09 16.83 -31.40
C SER A 451 29.67 16.66 -32.82
N ALA A 452 29.54 17.69 -33.65
CA ALA A 452 30.41 17.80 -34.83
C ALA A 452 31.85 18.01 -34.33
N PRO A 453 32.83 17.23 -34.81
CA PRO A 453 34.22 17.40 -34.35
C PRO A 453 34.74 18.80 -34.79
N MET A 454 35.16 19.57 -33.79
CA MET A 454 35.87 20.81 -34.01
C MET A 454 37.23 20.47 -34.66
N ILE A 455 37.38 20.72 -35.98
CA ILE A 455 38.63 20.55 -36.67
C ILE A 455 39.55 21.71 -36.20
N VAL A 456 40.46 21.39 -35.29
CA VAL A 456 41.57 22.32 -34.95
C VAL A 456 42.60 22.24 -36.08
N GLN A 457 42.60 23.20 -37.00
CA GLN A 457 43.74 23.40 -37.92
C GLN A 457 44.92 23.98 -37.11
N VAL A 458 45.91 23.12 -36.89
CA VAL A 458 47.22 23.59 -36.39
C VAL A 458 47.99 24.07 -37.58
N TRP A 459 48.28 25.39 -37.63
CA TRP A 459 49.24 25.97 -38.56
C TRP A 459 50.64 25.82 -37.96
N ASN A 460 51.58 25.23 -38.75
CA ASN A 460 53.02 25.26 -38.50
C ASN A 460 53.62 26.63 -38.82
#